data_cd24bd5241d7884706272d275943bd93
#
_entry.id   cd24bd5241d7884706272d275943bd93
#
_cell.length_a   1.000
_cell.length_b   1.000
_cell.length_c   1.000
_cell.angle_alpha   90.00
_cell.angle_beta   90.00
_cell.angle_gamma   90.00
#
_symmetry.space_group_name_H-M   'P 1'
#
loop_
_entity.id
_entity.type
_entity.pdbx_description
1 polymer ?
#
loop_
_entity_poly.entity_id
_entity_poly.type
_entity_poly.pdbx_seq_one_letter_code
_entity_poly.pdbx_strand_id
1 'polypeptide(L)'
;QAASFFAFFNICEAGDHIVSATSIYGGTYNLLAVTLKKLGIDCTFIDQDASEEEISKAFRPNTKAMFGEMISNPGVMVLDVEKFARIAHNHGVPLIVDNTFATPINCRPFEWGADIVTHSTTKYMDGHATSVGGCIVDSGNFDWEAHAEKVPGICQPDPSYHGLTYTKAFGKLAFITKATSQLMRDLGAIQSPQNAFLLNLGLETLHLRVPQHCKNALAVAQWLQKCDKVAWVHYPELEGNPYHELAKKYLPNGSCGVLSFGLKGGREVAIKFMDSLKLAAIVTHVADARTCVLHPASHTHRQLSDEQLI
;
A
#
# COMPACT_ATOMS: atom_id res chain seq x y z
N GLN A 1 -1.74 9.69 0.63
CA GLN A 1 -2.51 9.49 1.89
C GLN A 1 -4.01 9.76 1.71
N ALA A 2 -4.42 10.74 0.90
CA ALA A 2 -5.84 11.01 0.68
C ALA A 2 -6.58 9.79 0.10
N ALA A 3 -5.97 9.08 -0.85
CA ALA A 3 -6.55 7.86 -1.40
C ALA A 3 -6.76 6.78 -0.31
N SER A 4 -5.75 6.52 0.51
CA SER A 4 -5.87 5.57 1.63
C SER A 4 -6.93 6.03 2.64
N PHE A 5 -6.92 7.32 3.02
CA PHE A 5 -7.92 7.88 3.93
C PHE A 5 -9.34 7.72 3.38
N PHE A 6 -9.58 8.06 2.12
CA PHE A 6 -10.90 7.94 1.50
C PHE A 6 -11.33 6.48 1.32
N ALA A 7 -10.39 5.57 1.04
CA ALA A 7 -10.72 4.15 0.95
C ALA A 7 -11.29 3.61 2.28
N PHE A 8 -10.74 4.03 3.41
CA PHE A 8 -11.25 3.64 4.74
C PHE A 8 -12.48 4.45 5.13
N PHE A 9 -12.41 5.77 5.04
CA PHE A 9 -13.46 6.66 5.53
C PHE A 9 -14.76 6.55 4.75
N ASN A 10 -14.71 6.00 3.53
CA ASN A 10 -15.90 5.73 2.72
C ASN A 10 -16.82 4.65 3.29
N ILE A 11 -16.28 3.75 4.11
CA ILE A 11 -16.98 2.60 4.69
C ILE A 11 -16.90 2.52 6.21
N CYS A 12 -16.11 3.35 6.86
CA CYS A 12 -15.96 3.41 8.31
C CYS A 12 -16.58 4.68 8.86
N GLU A 13 -17.17 4.55 10.04
CA GLU A 13 -17.71 5.63 10.88
C GLU A 13 -17.07 5.58 12.28
N ALA A 14 -17.40 6.55 13.13
CA ALA A 14 -16.96 6.55 14.52
C ALA A 14 -17.49 5.29 15.25
N GLY A 15 -16.62 4.55 15.90
CA GLY A 15 -16.91 3.27 16.53
C GLY A 15 -16.51 2.06 15.70
N ASP A 16 -16.06 2.24 14.46
CA ASP A 16 -15.66 1.16 13.58
C ASP A 16 -14.21 0.74 13.75
N HIS A 17 -13.86 -0.38 13.11
CA HIS A 17 -12.58 -1.03 13.28
C HIS A 17 -12.02 -1.51 11.92
N ILE A 18 -10.69 -1.50 11.80
CA ILE A 18 -9.93 -1.97 10.64
C ILE A 18 -8.92 -3.02 11.12
N VAL A 19 -8.69 -4.07 10.34
CA VAL A 19 -7.56 -5.00 10.51
C VAL A 19 -6.50 -4.67 9.45
N SER A 20 -5.27 -4.43 9.86
CA SER A 20 -4.18 -4.06 8.94
C SER A 20 -2.94 -4.92 9.17
N ALA A 21 -2.22 -5.26 8.09
CA ALA A 21 -0.86 -5.75 8.23
C ALA A 21 0.02 -4.72 8.96
N THR A 22 0.99 -5.18 9.76
CA THR A 22 1.97 -4.31 10.44
C THR A 22 3.00 -3.76 9.46
N SER A 23 3.40 -4.59 8.49
CA SER A 23 4.43 -4.25 7.50
C SER A 23 3.84 -3.40 6.37
N ILE A 24 3.65 -2.11 6.65
CA ILE A 24 3.10 -1.12 5.72
C ILE A 24 3.90 0.19 5.80
N TYR A 25 3.70 1.07 4.86
CA TYR A 25 4.30 2.41 4.85
C TYR A 25 4.02 3.17 6.14
N GLY A 26 5.06 3.75 6.75
CA GLY A 26 4.96 4.44 8.05
C GLY A 26 3.92 5.55 8.10
N GLY A 27 3.65 6.23 6.97
CA GLY A 27 2.57 7.22 6.89
C GLY A 27 1.18 6.61 6.98
N THR A 28 0.96 5.42 6.41
CA THR A 28 -0.31 4.68 6.51
C THR A 28 -0.45 4.06 7.89
N TYR A 29 0.64 3.54 8.45
CA TYR A 29 0.65 3.09 9.85
C TYR A 29 0.20 4.21 10.80
N ASN A 30 0.79 5.39 10.68
CA ASN A 30 0.41 6.55 11.50
C ASN A 30 -1.05 7.01 11.23
N LEU A 31 -1.51 6.94 9.98
CA LEU A 31 -2.91 7.23 9.65
C LEU A 31 -3.86 6.32 10.44
N LEU A 32 -3.60 5.01 10.43
CA LEU A 32 -4.43 4.00 11.11
C LEU A 32 -4.27 4.06 12.63
N ALA A 33 -3.04 4.12 13.14
CA ALA A 33 -2.76 4.04 14.57
C ALA A 33 -3.14 5.30 15.35
N VAL A 34 -3.06 6.48 14.71
CA VAL A 34 -3.17 7.77 15.40
C VAL A 34 -4.27 8.66 14.84
N THR A 35 -4.27 8.88 13.51
CA THR A 35 -5.14 9.88 12.90
C THR A 35 -6.59 9.42 12.87
N LEU A 36 -6.87 8.21 12.38
CA LEU A 36 -8.22 7.65 12.34
C LEU A 36 -8.79 7.41 13.73
N LYS A 37 -7.94 7.11 14.72
CA LYS A 37 -8.36 6.99 16.11
C LYS A 37 -8.97 8.29 16.65
N LYS A 38 -8.52 9.46 16.21
CA LYS A 38 -9.13 10.77 16.56
C LYS A 38 -10.53 10.93 15.97
N LEU A 39 -10.85 10.17 14.93
CA LEU A 39 -12.18 10.12 14.31
C LEU A 39 -13.04 8.97 14.87
N GLY A 40 -12.55 8.29 15.91
CA GLY A 40 -13.24 7.17 16.53
C GLY A 40 -13.12 5.84 15.78
N ILE A 41 -12.21 5.72 14.83
CA ILE A 41 -11.97 4.48 14.07
C ILE A 41 -10.72 3.80 14.62
N ASP A 42 -10.88 2.58 15.13
CA ASP A 42 -9.79 1.78 15.69
C ASP A 42 -9.11 0.90 14.63
N CYS A 43 -7.87 0.50 14.88
CA CYS A 43 -7.14 -0.46 14.05
C CYS A 43 -6.43 -1.50 14.91
N THR A 44 -6.51 -2.77 14.48
CA THR A 44 -5.65 -3.85 15.00
C THR A 44 -4.63 -4.21 13.94
N PHE A 45 -3.35 -4.14 14.30
CA PHE A 45 -2.26 -4.55 13.44
C PHE A 45 -1.93 -6.02 13.66
N ILE A 46 -1.67 -6.74 12.57
CA ILE A 46 -1.37 -8.18 12.55
C ILE A 46 -0.08 -8.44 11.77
N ASP A 47 0.60 -9.51 12.15
CA ASP A 47 1.67 -10.04 11.31
C ASP A 47 1.07 -10.68 10.06
N GLN A 48 1.51 -10.23 8.87
CA GLN A 48 1.00 -10.76 7.61
C GLN A 48 1.36 -12.25 7.40
N ASP A 49 2.41 -12.73 8.07
CA ASP A 49 2.87 -14.11 7.96
C ASP A 49 2.21 -15.05 9.01
N ALA A 50 1.47 -14.48 9.96
CA ALA A 50 0.70 -15.26 10.94
C ALA A 50 -0.29 -16.21 10.26
N SER A 51 -0.71 -17.25 10.99
CA SER A 51 -1.73 -18.19 10.51
C SER A 51 -3.08 -17.51 10.28
N GLU A 52 -3.91 -18.08 9.39
CA GLU A 52 -5.27 -17.56 9.15
C GLU A 52 -6.10 -17.48 10.42
N GLU A 53 -5.93 -18.49 11.32
CA GLU A 53 -6.62 -18.50 12.60
C GLU A 53 -6.20 -17.35 13.51
N GLU A 54 -4.91 -17.03 13.56
CA GLU A 54 -4.40 -15.91 14.36
C GLU A 54 -4.86 -14.57 13.79
N ILE A 55 -4.80 -14.40 12.49
CA ILE A 55 -5.29 -13.19 11.81
C ILE A 55 -6.79 -13.02 12.06
N SER A 56 -7.57 -14.08 11.95
CA SER A 56 -9.03 -14.05 12.18
C SER A 56 -9.41 -13.60 13.60
N LYS A 57 -8.58 -13.85 14.60
CA LYS A 57 -8.81 -13.39 15.99
C LYS A 57 -8.77 -11.86 16.14
N ALA A 58 -8.16 -11.16 15.19
CA ALA A 58 -8.12 -9.69 15.18
C ALA A 58 -9.44 -9.04 14.74
N PHE A 59 -10.33 -9.79 14.09
CA PHE A 59 -11.61 -9.27 13.62
C PHE A 59 -12.61 -9.12 14.77
N ARG A 60 -13.36 -8.03 14.72
CA ARG A 60 -14.43 -7.68 15.66
C ARG A 60 -15.75 -7.55 14.91
N PRO A 61 -16.90 -7.56 15.59
CA PRO A 61 -18.20 -7.36 14.93
C PRO A 61 -18.28 -6.04 14.13
N ASN A 62 -17.60 -5.00 14.60
CA ASN A 62 -17.52 -3.68 13.97
C ASN A 62 -16.34 -3.52 12.99
N THR A 63 -15.64 -4.60 12.60
CA THR A 63 -14.59 -4.52 11.57
C THR A 63 -15.23 -4.28 10.20
N LYS A 64 -14.69 -3.31 9.46
CA LYS A 64 -15.19 -2.85 8.15
C LYS A 64 -14.28 -3.15 6.97
N ALA A 65 -12.98 -3.33 7.22
CA ALA A 65 -12.01 -3.60 6.17
C ALA A 65 -10.81 -4.38 6.69
N MET A 66 -10.15 -5.09 5.78
CA MET A 66 -8.80 -5.59 5.94
C MET A 66 -7.87 -4.87 4.98
N PHE A 67 -6.65 -4.53 5.43
CA PHE A 67 -5.67 -3.76 4.65
C PHE A 67 -4.29 -4.40 4.64
N GLY A 68 -3.60 -4.30 3.50
CA GLY A 68 -2.18 -4.65 3.36
C GLY A 68 -1.54 -3.96 2.17
N GLU A 69 -0.21 -3.99 2.11
CA GLU A 69 0.55 -3.53 0.94
C GLU A 69 1.02 -4.74 0.12
N MET A 70 0.84 -4.70 -1.20
CA MET A 70 1.28 -5.78 -2.09
C MET A 70 2.77 -6.09 -1.92
N ILE A 71 3.58 -5.04 -1.79
CA ILE A 71 4.99 -5.10 -1.44
C ILE A 71 5.23 -4.06 -0.35
N SER A 72 5.63 -4.48 0.84
CA SER A 72 5.77 -3.63 2.01
C SER A 72 6.95 -2.67 1.93
N ASN A 73 6.85 -1.55 2.65
CA ASN A 73 7.90 -0.56 2.80
C ASN A 73 8.27 -0.39 4.29
N PRO A 74 9.53 -0.64 4.73
CA PRO A 74 10.75 -0.86 3.93
C PRO A 74 11.14 -2.32 3.74
N GLY A 75 10.41 -3.27 4.32
CA GLY A 75 10.80 -4.67 4.39
C GLY A 75 10.81 -5.42 3.05
N VAL A 76 10.15 -4.89 2.03
CA VAL A 76 10.00 -5.50 0.69
C VAL A 76 9.42 -6.93 0.79
N MET A 77 8.53 -7.14 1.76
CA MET A 77 7.78 -8.37 1.97
C MET A 77 6.61 -8.43 0.98
N VAL A 78 6.29 -9.61 0.45
CA VAL A 78 5.17 -9.79 -0.47
C VAL A 78 3.95 -10.29 0.29
N LEU A 79 2.80 -9.65 0.07
CA LEU A 79 1.54 -10.03 0.67
C LEU A 79 0.97 -11.28 -0.02
N ASP A 80 0.52 -12.26 0.75
CA ASP A 80 -0.32 -13.34 0.23
C ASP A 80 -1.76 -12.83 0.06
N VAL A 81 -2.04 -12.26 -1.12
CA VAL A 81 -3.32 -11.60 -1.41
C VAL A 81 -4.49 -12.57 -1.32
N GLU A 82 -4.36 -13.80 -1.81
CA GLU A 82 -5.45 -14.78 -1.74
C GLU A 82 -5.77 -15.20 -0.30
N LYS A 83 -4.73 -15.35 0.55
CA LYS A 83 -4.91 -15.60 1.98
C LYS A 83 -5.69 -14.46 2.63
N PHE A 84 -5.27 -13.22 2.39
CA PHE A 84 -5.91 -12.04 2.95
C PHE A 84 -7.34 -11.85 2.43
N ALA A 85 -7.58 -12.04 1.13
CA ALA A 85 -8.91 -11.96 0.53
C ALA A 85 -9.86 -13.00 1.15
N ARG A 86 -9.42 -14.24 1.26
CA ARG A 86 -10.22 -15.32 1.88
C ARG A 86 -10.59 -15.00 3.33
N ILE A 87 -9.63 -14.49 4.12
CA ILE A 87 -9.90 -14.11 5.52
C ILE A 87 -10.90 -12.94 5.56
N ALA A 88 -10.65 -11.87 4.80
CA ALA A 88 -11.51 -10.70 4.76
C ALA A 88 -12.96 -11.07 4.38
N HIS A 89 -13.12 -11.84 3.31
CA HIS A 89 -14.43 -12.26 2.81
C HIS A 89 -15.14 -13.19 3.78
N ASN A 90 -14.43 -14.10 4.47
CA ASN A 90 -15.02 -14.94 5.52
C ASN A 90 -15.57 -14.12 6.69
N HIS A 91 -15.03 -12.92 6.92
CA HIS A 91 -15.54 -11.97 7.90
C HIS A 91 -16.51 -10.94 7.31
N GLY A 92 -16.88 -11.05 6.03
CA GLY A 92 -17.83 -10.17 5.34
C GLY A 92 -17.35 -8.74 5.19
N VAL A 93 -16.04 -8.55 4.99
CA VAL A 93 -15.43 -7.23 4.78
C VAL A 93 -14.56 -7.23 3.52
N PRO A 94 -14.39 -6.08 2.84
CA PRO A 94 -13.52 -5.99 1.68
C PRO A 94 -12.05 -6.05 2.07
N LEU A 95 -11.22 -6.59 1.15
CA LEU A 95 -9.78 -6.46 1.17
C LEU A 95 -9.35 -5.22 0.38
N ILE A 96 -8.65 -4.31 1.04
CA ILE A 96 -8.03 -3.13 0.44
C ILE A 96 -6.53 -3.37 0.33
N VAL A 97 -5.97 -3.25 -0.86
CA VAL A 97 -4.53 -3.47 -1.11
C VAL A 97 -3.88 -2.20 -1.65
N ASP A 98 -2.84 -1.71 -0.97
CA ASP A 98 -1.97 -0.71 -1.57
C ASP A 98 -0.99 -1.39 -2.53
N ASN A 99 -1.12 -1.05 -3.82
CA ASN A 99 -0.34 -1.65 -4.90
C ASN A 99 0.72 -0.69 -5.46
N THR A 100 1.17 0.27 -4.65
CA THR A 100 2.08 1.34 -5.08
C THR A 100 3.39 0.81 -5.62
N PHE A 101 4.03 -0.18 -4.95
CA PHE A 101 5.35 -0.67 -5.36
C PHE A 101 5.29 -1.65 -6.52
N ALA A 102 4.31 -2.53 -6.57
CA ALA A 102 4.15 -3.45 -7.70
C ALA A 102 3.64 -2.75 -8.95
N THR A 103 2.79 -1.74 -8.81
CA THR A 103 2.05 -1.10 -9.91
C THR A 103 1.14 -2.08 -10.66
N PRO A 104 0.21 -1.66 -11.51
CA PRO A 104 -0.59 -2.57 -12.31
C PRO A 104 0.22 -3.30 -13.41
N ILE A 105 1.50 -2.94 -13.61
CA ILE A 105 2.40 -3.61 -14.55
C ILE A 105 2.85 -4.96 -14.00
N ASN A 106 3.21 -5.02 -12.71
CA ASN A 106 3.73 -6.24 -12.09
C ASN A 106 2.63 -7.05 -11.39
N CYS A 107 1.62 -6.39 -10.82
CA CYS A 107 0.52 -7.06 -10.15
C CYS A 107 -0.81 -6.32 -10.35
N ARG A 108 -1.86 -7.09 -10.56
CA ARG A 108 -3.25 -6.64 -10.54
C ARG A 108 -3.98 -7.39 -9.42
N PRO A 109 -4.03 -6.85 -8.19
CA PRO A 109 -4.54 -7.57 -7.03
C PRO A 109 -5.98 -8.06 -7.15
N PHE A 110 -6.79 -7.47 -8.03
CA PHE A 110 -8.15 -7.93 -8.32
C PHE A 110 -8.20 -9.35 -8.89
N GLU A 111 -7.18 -9.79 -9.61
CA GLU A 111 -7.07 -11.15 -10.13
C GLU A 111 -6.88 -12.19 -9.01
N TRP A 112 -6.53 -11.71 -7.81
CA TRP A 112 -6.22 -12.51 -6.64
C TRP A 112 -7.19 -12.28 -5.47
N GLY A 113 -8.31 -11.59 -5.73
CA GLY A 113 -9.40 -11.43 -4.77
C GLY A 113 -9.41 -10.12 -3.98
N ALA A 114 -8.53 -9.17 -4.25
CA ALA A 114 -8.66 -7.84 -3.67
C ALA A 114 -9.92 -7.13 -4.21
N ASP A 115 -10.56 -6.32 -3.38
CA ASP A 115 -11.78 -5.61 -3.73
C ASP A 115 -11.50 -4.16 -4.10
N ILE A 116 -10.61 -3.53 -3.36
CA ILE A 116 -10.22 -2.13 -3.55
C ILE A 116 -8.70 -2.06 -3.61
N VAL A 117 -8.18 -1.29 -4.55
CA VAL A 117 -6.75 -1.04 -4.70
C VAL A 117 -6.47 0.44 -4.56
N THR A 118 -5.46 0.78 -3.76
CA THR A 118 -4.94 2.14 -3.64
C THR A 118 -3.55 2.23 -4.28
N HIS A 119 -3.22 3.41 -4.79
CA HIS A 119 -1.88 3.73 -5.25
C HIS A 119 -1.49 5.13 -4.78
N SER A 120 -0.26 5.27 -4.31
CA SER A 120 0.41 6.57 -4.30
C SER A 120 0.89 6.86 -5.73
N THR A 121 0.17 7.69 -6.46
CA THR A 121 0.58 8.09 -7.82
C THR A 121 1.84 8.94 -7.81
N THR A 122 2.23 9.47 -6.64
CA THR A 122 3.51 10.13 -6.34
C THR A 122 4.73 9.30 -6.75
N LYS A 123 4.60 7.95 -6.79
CA LYS A 123 5.71 7.00 -6.95
C LYS A 123 5.91 6.63 -8.42
N TYR A 124 5.92 5.35 -8.77
CA TYR A 124 6.18 4.88 -10.14
C TYR A 124 5.26 5.49 -11.20
N MET A 125 4.01 5.78 -10.86
CA MET A 125 3.05 6.32 -11.84
C MET A 125 3.49 7.69 -12.35
N ASP A 126 3.88 8.60 -11.46
CA ASP A 126 4.55 9.86 -11.82
C ASP A 126 5.98 9.60 -12.31
N GLY A 127 6.78 8.89 -11.52
CA GLY A 127 8.12 8.40 -11.86
C GLY A 127 9.23 9.46 -11.92
N HIS A 128 8.92 10.74 -11.67
CA HIS A 128 9.83 11.87 -11.83
C HIS A 128 9.90 12.80 -10.61
N ALA A 129 9.20 12.43 -9.52
CA ALA A 129 9.07 13.24 -8.30
C ALA A 129 8.53 14.66 -8.58
N THR A 130 7.60 14.77 -9.54
CA THR A 130 7.05 16.07 -10.00
C THR A 130 5.75 16.43 -9.29
N SER A 131 4.99 15.45 -8.83
CA SER A 131 3.70 15.69 -8.20
C SER A 131 3.38 14.68 -7.08
N VAL A 132 2.60 15.12 -6.12
CA VAL A 132 2.04 14.26 -5.08
C VAL A 132 0.59 13.95 -5.43
N GLY A 133 0.21 12.67 -5.37
CA GLY A 133 -1.14 12.26 -5.68
C GLY A 133 -1.43 10.84 -5.25
N GLY A 134 -2.67 10.42 -5.44
CA GLY A 134 -3.13 9.06 -5.20
C GLY A 134 -4.36 8.73 -6.01
N CYS A 135 -4.62 7.46 -6.19
CA CYS A 135 -5.87 7.00 -6.79
C CYS A 135 -6.42 5.79 -6.03
N ILE A 136 -7.72 5.63 -6.13
CA ILE A 136 -8.47 4.46 -5.68
C ILE A 136 -9.04 3.79 -6.91
N VAL A 137 -8.92 2.48 -6.98
CA VAL A 137 -9.53 1.64 -8.00
C VAL A 137 -10.43 0.63 -7.29
N ASP A 138 -11.69 0.57 -7.70
CA ASP A 138 -12.69 -0.35 -7.18
C ASP A 138 -12.90 -1.48 -8.19
N SER A 139 -12.84 -2.73 -7.74
CA SER A 139 -13.15 -3.89 -8.60
C SER A 139 -14.62 -3.94 -9.02
N GLY A 140 -15.52 -3.37 -8.19
CA GLY A 140 -16.96 -3.52 -8.30
C GLY A 140 -17.46 -4.93 -8.04
N ASN A 141 -16.66 -5.80 -7.43
CA ASN A 141 -17.00 -7.21 -7.21
C ASN A 141 -17.41 -7.53 -5.77
N PHE A 142 -17.09 -6.67 -4.80
CA PHE A 142 -17.53 -6.91 -3.42
C PHE A 142 -19.06 -6.77 -3.32
N ASP A 143 -19.70 -7.78 -2.74
CA ASP A 143 -21.16 -7.76 -2.55
C ASP A 143 -21.55 -6.96 -1.32
N TRP A 144 -21.69 -5.64 -1.51
CA TRP A 144 -22.07 -4.71 -0.45
C TRP A 144 -23.45 -5.03 0.15
N GLU A 145 -24.39 -5.47 -0.67
CA GLU A 145 -25.78 -5.79 -0.23
C GLU A 145 -25.80 -7.03 0.67
N ALA A 146 -24.99 -8.05 0.40
CA ALA A 146 -24.87 -9.21 1.27
C ALA A 146 -24.34 -8.86 2.67
N HIS A 147 -23.66 -7.71 2.80
CA HIS A 147 -23.06 -7.24 4.05
C HIS A 147 -23.57 -5.84 4.46
N ALA A 148 -24.80 -5.51 4.06
CA ALA A 148 -25.40 -4.17 4.21
C ALA A 148 -25.42 -3.67 5.67
N GLU A 149 -25.54 -4.54 6.63
CA GLU A 149 -25.49 -4.20 8.06
C GLU A 149 -24.14 -3.69 8.53
N LYS A 150 -23.05 -4.14 7.87
CA LYS A 150 -21.68 -3.70 8.17
C LYS A 150 -21.33 -2.36 7.52
N VAL A 151 -21.95 -2.03 6.39
CA VAL A 151 -21.63 -0.84 5.58
C VAL A 151 -22.87 0.00 5.29
N PRO A 152 -23.56 0.47 6.33
CA PRO A 152 -24.83 1.21 6.16
C PRO A 152 -24.66 2.45 5.28
N GLY A 153 -23.53 3.14 5.36
CA GLY A 153 -23.25 4.34 4.58
C GLY A 153 -23.27 4.16 3.06
N ILE A 154 -23.22 2.91 2.54
CA ILE A 154 -23.33 2.61 1.11
C ILE A 154 -24.70 1.98 0.78
N CYS A 155 -25.25 1.18 1.73
CA CYS A 155 -26.42 0.34 1.50
C CYS A 155 -27.72 0.91 2.03
N GLN A 156 -27.70 2.00 2.80
CA GLN A 156 -28.88 2.68 3.34
C GLN A 156 -29.06 4.06 2.71
N PRO A 157 -30.26 4.67 2.85
CA PRO A 157 -30.54 6.01 2.35
C PRO A 157 -29.58 7.06 2.92
N ASP A 158 -28.86 7.75 2.05
CA ASP A 158 -27.91 8.79 2.42
C ASP A 158 -28.59 10.16 2.52
N PRO A 159 -28.51 10.84 3.67
CA PRO A 159 -29.12 12.15 3.86
C PRO A 159 -28.49 13.25 2.99
N SER A 160 -27.23 13.09 2.54
CA SER A 160 -26.55 14.04 1.68
C SER A 160 -27.17 14.15 0.28
N TYR A 161 -27.89 13.10 -0.15
CA TYR A 161 -28.51 13.02 -1.48
C TYR A 161 -29.99 12.64 -1.40
N HIS A 162 -30.76 13.28 -0.51
CA HIS A 162 -32.22 13.12 -0.39
C HIS A 162 -32.68 11.66 -0.21
N GLY A 163 -31.90 10.85 0.49
CA GLY A 163 -32.23 9.45 0.74
C GLY A 163 -31.83 8.48 -0.39
N LEU A 164 -30.91 8.88 -1.26
CA LEU A 164 -30.34 7.98 -2.25
C LEU A 164 -29.60 6.83 -1.56
N THR A 165 -29.76 5.61 -2.03
CA THR A 165 -28.97 4.43 -1.63
C THR A 165 -27.98 4.13 -2.74
N TYR A 166 -26.67 4.23 -2.45
CA TYR A 166 -25.61 4.11 -3.47
C TYR A 166 -25.63 2.75 -4.18
N THR A 167 -25.79 1.64 -3.45
CA THR A 167 -25.85 0.30 -4.04
C THR A 167 -27.02 0.14 -5.01
N LYS A 168 -28.20 0.68 -4.67
CA LYS A 168 -29.38 0.62 -5.54
C LYS A 168 -29.27 1.52 -6.76
N ALA A 169 -28.67 2.69 -6.60
CA ALA A 169 -28.56 3.67 -7.68
C ALA A 169 -27.41 3.37 -8.66
N PHE A 170 -26.29 2.84 -8.16
CA PHE A 170 -25.06 2.71 -8.94
C PHE A 170 -24.51 1.29 -9.00
N GLY A 171 -25.11 0.33 -8.30
CA GLY A 171 -24.69 -1.08 -8.33
C GLY A 171 -23.20 -1.24 -8.04
N LYS A 172 -22.47 -1.80 -8.98
CA LYS A 172 -21.01 -2.03 -8.87
C LYS A 172 -20.17 -0.76 -8.72
N LEU A 173 -20.69 0.40 -9.04
CA LEU A 173 -20.01 1.68 -8.90
C LEU A 173 -20.31 2.39 -7.57
N ALA A 174 -21.07 1.76 -6.66
CA ALA A 174 -21.53 2.38 -5.43
C ALA A 174 -20.40 2.97 -4.59
N PHE A 175 -19.35 2.19 -4.33
CA PHE A 175 -18.20 2.60 -3.52
C PHE A 175 -17.48 3.81 -4.12
N ILE A 176 -17.12 3.74 -5.41
CA ILE A 176 -16.34 4.81 -6.04
C ILE A 176 -17.19 6.07 -6.28
N THR A 177 -18.48 5.90 -6.52
CA THR A 177 -19.38 7.04 -6.65
C THR A 177 -19.52 7.79 -5.33
N LYS A 178 -19.72 7.09 -4.22
CA LYS A 178 -19.77 7.73 -2.90
C LYS A 178 -18.46 8.43 -2.57
N ALA A 179 -17.31 7.77 -2.78
CA ALA A 179 -16.00 8.36 -2.54
C ALA A 179 -15.80 9.67 -3.32
N THR A 180 -16.28 9.73 -4.56
CA THR A 180 -16.12 10.90 -5.43
C THR A 180 -17.17 11.97 -5.13
N SER A 181 -18.44 11.60 -5.08
CA SER A 181 -19.55 12.55 -4.99
C SER A 181 -19.74 13.14 -3.58
N GLN A 182 -19.32 12.43 -2.55
CA GLN A 182 -19.43 12.89 -1.16
C GLN A 182 -18.05 13.24 -0.57
N LEU A 183 -17.16 12.28 -0.40
CA LEU A 183 -15.92 12.53 0.34
C LEU A 183 -15.00 13.50 -0.38
N MET A 184 -14.76 13.30 -1.66
CA MET A 184 -13.87 14.16 -2.44
C MET A 184 -14.45 15.58 -2.60
N ARG A 185 -15.77 15.68 -2.73
CA ARG A 185 -16.48 16.98 -2.77
C ARG A 185 -16.39 17.72 -1.43
N ASP A 186 -16.65 17.03 -0.31
CA ASP A 186 -16.80 17.65 1.00
C ASP A 186 -15.46 17.93 1.69
N LEU A 187 -14.50 17.03 1.53
CA LEU A 187 -13.18 17.10 2.18
C LEU A 187 -12.09 17.65 1.26
N GLY A 188 -12.33 17.72 -0.03
CA GLY A 188 -11.33 18.16 -1.01
C GLY A 188 -10.33 17.04 -1.32
N ALA A 189 -9.02 17.37 -1.31
CA ALA A 189 -7.93 16.49 -1.72
C ALA A 189 -8.00 16.08 -3.20
N ILE A 190 -8.41 17.02 -4.03
CA ILE A 190 -8.47 16.87 -5.49
C ILE A 190 -7.10 17.21 -6.07
N GLN A 191 -6.63 16.37 -6.99
CA GLN A 191 -5.41 16.65 -7.73
C GLN A 191 -5.61 17.86 -8.66
N SER A 192 -4.63 18.77 -8.71
CA SER A 192 -4.70 19.90 -9.64
C SER A 192 -4.63 19.43 -11.09
N PRO A 193 -5.21 20.16 -12.05
CA PRO A 193 -5.11 19.81 -13.46
C PRO A 193 -3.66 19.69 -13.96
N GLN A 194 -2.76 20.54 -13.47
CA GLN A 194 -1.34 20.48 -13.80
C GLN A 194 -0.69 19.18 -13.31
N ASN A 195 -0.98 18.76 -12.07
CA ASN A 195 -0.46 17.51 -11.52
C ASN A 195 -1.06 16.28 -12.23
N ALA A 196 -2.33 16.36 -12.62
CA ALA A 196 -2.97 15.30 -13.41
C ALA A 196 -2.33 15.17 -14.80
N PHE A 197 -1.98 16.27 -15.43
CA PHE A 197 -1.24 16.29 -16.71
C PHE A 197 0.13 15.63 -16.55
N LEU A 198 0.92 16.00 -15.53
CA LEU A 198 2.23 15.41 -15.27
C LEU A 198 2.12 13.90 -14.98
N LEU A 199 1.11 13.50 -14.23
CA LEU A 199 0.83 12.08 -13.97
C LEU A 199 0.54 11.32 -15.27
N ASN A 200 -0.27 11.89 -16.17
CA ASN A 200 -0.55 11.25 -17.47
C ASN A 200 0.73 11.04 -18.28
N LEU A 201 1.64 12.02 -18.31
CA LEU A 201 2.95 11.85 -18.95
C LEU A 201 3.75 10.69 -18.31
N GLY A 202 3.72 10.58 -16.99
CA GLY A 202 4.37 9.48 -16.27
C GLY A 202 3.76 8.11 -16.65
N LEU A 203 2.44 8.04 -16.76
CA LEU A 203 1.72 6.80 -17.11
C LEU A 203 2.06 6.30 -18.52
N GLU A 204 2.30 7.20 -19.49
CA GLU A 204 2.65 6.82 -20.86
C GLU A 204 3.91 5.94 -20.95
N THR A 205 4.84 6.10 -20.02
CA THR A 205 6.10 5.34 -19.98
C THR A 205 6.17 4.31 -18.85
N LEU A 206 5.13 4.16 -18.07
CA LEU A 206 5.12 3.28 -16.89
C LEU A 206 5.51 1.84 -17.25
N HIS A 207 4.95 1.30 -18.33
CA HIS A 207 5.19 -0.06 -18.82
C HIS A 207 6.62 -0.30 -19.31
N LEU A 208 7.39 0.75 -19.59
CA LEU A 208 8.82 0.69 -19.95
C LEU A 208 9.70 0.83 -18.70
N ARG A 209 9.34 1.78 -17.83
CA ARG A 209 10.16 2.10 -16.65
C ARG A 209 10.12 1.01 -15.58
N VAL A 210 8.93 0.48 -15.26
CA VAL A 210 8.78 -0.50 -14.18
C VAL A 210 9.59 -1.79 -14.44
N PRO A 211 9.53 -2.42 -15.63
CA PRO A 211 10.39 -3.56 -15.92
C PRO A 211 11.89 -3.24 -15.83
N GLN A 212 12.30 -2.03 -16.26
CA GLN A 212 13.70 -1.63 -16.16
C GLN A 212 14.13 -1.41 -14.71
N HIS A 213 13.26 -0.85 -13.86
CA HIS A 213 13.49 -0.75 -12.42
C HIS A 213 13.69 -2.12 -11.77
N CYS A 214 12.82 -3.09 -12.08
CA CYS A 214 12.94 -4.45 -11.56
C CYS A 214 14.25 -5.11 -11.98
N LYS A 215 14.60 -5.03 -13.26
CA LYS A 215 15.86 -5.57 -13.79
C LYS A 215 17.08 -4.97 -13.11
N ASN A 216 17.08 -3.64 -12.90
CA ASN A 216 18.17 -2.95 -12.22
C ASN A 216 18.26 -3.36 -10.75
N ALA A 217 17.13 -3.41 -10.04
CA ALA A 217 17.07 -3.78 -8.64
C ALA A 217 17.55 -5.22 -8.41
N LEU A 218 17.12 -6.16 -9.25
CA LEU A 218 17.58 -7.55 -9.18
C LEU A 218 19.10 -7.65 -9.39
N ALA A 219 19.65 -6.97 -10.39
CA ALA A 219 21.09 -6.98 -10.65
C ALA A 219 21.88 -6.41 -9.47
N VAL A 220 21.41 -5.31 -8.86
CA VAL A 220 22.03 -4.71 -7.66
C VAL A 220 21.90 -5.64 -6.47
N ALA A 221 20.72 -6.24 -6.24
CA ALA A 221 20.51 -7.17 -5.13
C ALA A 221 21.44 -8.39 -5.21
N GLN A 222 21.57 -8.98 -6.39
CA GLN A 222 22.48 -10.12 -6.66
C GLN A 222 23.96 -9.73 -6.45
N TRP A 223 24.34 -8.51 -6.78
CA TRP A 223 25.69 -8.02 -6.52
C TRP A 223 25.94 -7.80 -5.02
N LEU A 224 24.98 -7.19 -4.33
CA LEU A 224 25.06 -6.94 -2.89
C LEU A 224 25.16 -8.25 -2.09
N GLN A 225 24.48 -9.32 -2.48
CA GLN A 225 24.60 -10.63 -1.83
C GLN A 225 26.03 -11.20 -1.86
N LYS A 226 26.83 -10.82 -2.86
CA LYS A 226 28.21 -11.27 -3.02
C LYS A 226 29.21 -10.33 -2.35
N CYS A 227 28.77 -9.21 -1.79
CA CYS A 227 29.65 -8.21 -1.19
C CYS A 227 29.90 -8.55 0.29
N ASP A 228 31.19 -8.76 0.64
CA ASP A 228 31.61 -9.11 2.01
C ASP A 228 31.23 -8.07 3.07
N LYS A 229 30.99 -6.82 2.68
CA LYS A 229 30.57 -5.72 3.58
C LYS A 229 29.07 -5.70 3.87
N VAL A 230 28.29 -6.46 3.13
CA VAL A 230 26.85 -6.57 3.29
C VAL A 230 26.53 -7.71 4.25
N ALA A 231 25.62 -7.47 5.18
CA ALA A 231 25.18 -8.45 6.17
C ALA A 231 23.94 -9.23 5.67
N TRP A 232 23.02 -8.54 5.02
CA TRP A 232 21.79 -9.11 4.48
C TRP A 232 21.25 -8.25 3.33
N VAL A 233 20.45 -8.86 2.46
CA VAL A 233 19.71 -8.19 1.36
C VAL A 233 18.28 -8.73 1.33
N HIS A 234 17.30 -7.85 1.31
CA HIS A 234 15.90 -8.17 1.09
C HIS A 234 15.47 -7.68 -0.28
N TYR A 235 15.14 -8.63 -1.14
CA TYR A 235 14.53 -8.41 -2.45
C TYR A 235 13.78 -9.69 -2.84
N PRO A 236 12.48 -9.64 -3.17
CA PRO A 236 11.65 -10.83 -3.27
C PRO A 236 12.09 -11.85 -4.33
N GLU A 237 12.70 -11.38 -5.43
CA GLU A 237 13.14 -12.25 -6.53
C GLU A 237 14.48 -12.99 -6.25
N LEU A 238 15.15 -12.71 -5.13
CA LEU A 238 16.36 -13.45 -4.76
C LEU A 238 16.03 -14.86 -4.33
N GLU A 239 16.80 -15.85 -4.84
CA GLU A 239 16.73 -17.21 -4.35
C GLU A 239 17.06 -17.25 -2.85
N GLY A 240 16.25 -17.99 -2.08
CA GLY A 240 16.36 -18.06 -0.62
C GLY A 240 15.69 -16.92 0.14
N ASN A 241 15.09 -15.93 -0.54
CA ASN A 241 14.23 -14.96 0.11
C ASN A 241 12.93 -15.64 0.55
N PRO A 242 12.41 -15.41 1.79
CA PRO A 242 11.18 -16.02 2.28
C PRO A 242 9.97 -15.80 1.37
N TYR A 243 9.94 -14.69 0.65
CA TYR A 243 8.82 -14.30 -0.24
C TYR A 243 9.02 -14.67 -1.70
N HIS A 244 10.08 -15.44 -2.02
CA HIS A 244 10.41 -15.77 -3.41
C HIS A 244 9.27 -16.51 -4.14
N GLU A 245 8.65 -17.47 -3.49
CA GLU A 245 7.53 -18.21 -4.09
C GLU A 245 6.27 -17.36 -4.23
N LEU A 246 5.98 -16.47 -3.29
CA LEU A 246 4.88 -15.50 -3.44
C LEU A 246 5.18 -14.49 -4.55
N ALA A 247 6.44 -14.06 -4.69
CA ALA A 247 6.84 -13.19 -5.79
C ALA A 247 6.65 -13.87 -7.16
N LYS A 248 7.05 -15.11 -7.31
CA LYS A 248 6.79 -15.88 -8.53
C LYS A 248 5.31 -15.99 -8.87
N LYS A 249 4.49 -16.18 -7.85
CA LYS A 249 3.04 -16.33 -8.01
C LYS A 249 2.37 -15.03 -8.41
N TYR A 250 2.58 -13.95 -7.64
CA TYR A 250 1.84 -12.71 -7.77
C TYR A 250 2.50 -11.65 -8.66
N LEU A 251 3.82 -11.76 -8.88
CA LEU A 251 4.66 -10.76 -9.52
C LEU A 251 5.50 -11.35 -10.66
N PRO A 252 4.88 -12.07 -11.62
CA PRO A 252 5.62 -12.81 -12.65
C PRO A 252 6.42 -11.92 -13.61
N ASN A 253 6.13 -10.62 -13.64
CA ASN A 253 6.80 -9.64 -14.51
C ASN A 253 7.93 -8.87 -13.79
N GLY A 254 8.25 -9.25 -12.54
CA GLY A 254 9.17 -8.55 -11.66
C GLY A 254 8.47 -7.95 -10.44
N SER A 255 9.21 -7.73 -9.35
CA SER A 255 8.60 -7.25 -8.11
C SER A 255 8.53 -5.72 -8.04
N CYS A 256 9.64 -5.05 -7.89
CA CYS A 256 9.72 -3.58 -7.83
C CYS A 256 11.17 -3.09 -8.04
N GLY A 257 11.36 -1.77 -8.08
CA GLY A 257 12.68 -1.14 -8.15
C GLY A 257 13.25 -0.76 -6.77
N VAL A 258 12.71 -1.31 -5.69
CA VAL A 258 13.16 -1.04 -4.31
C VAL A 258 13.72 -2.32 -3.72
N LEU A 259 14.85 -2.20 -3.04
CA LEU A 259 15.47 -3.26 -2.25
C LEU A 259 15.95 -2.70 -0.91
N SER A 260 16.10 -3.55 0.09
CA SER A 260 16.67 -3.19 1.38
C SER A 260 17.89 -4.04 1.66
N PHE A 261 18.91 -3.46 2.31
CA PHE A 261 20.10 -4.21 2.71
C PHE A 261 20.73 -3.60 3.96
N GLY A 262 21.42 -4.43 4.71
CA GLY A 262 22.18 -4.04 5.89
C GLY A 262 23.69 -4.17 5.68
N LEU A 263 24.43 -3.18 6.17
CA LEU A 263 25.90 -3.22 6.16
C LEU A 263 26.44 -3.79 7.47
N LYS A 264 27.53 -4.55 7.40
CA LYS A 264 28.28 -4.97 8.58
C LYS A 264 28.88 -3.75 9.27
N GLY A 265 28.66 -3.60 10.58
CA GLY A 265 29.11 -2.45 11.36
C GLY A 265 28.01 -1.42 11.70
N GLY A 266 26.77 -1.70 11.34
CA GLY A 266 25.58 -0.98 11.83
C GLY A 266 25.45 0.44 11.30
N ARG A 267 24.75 1.29 12.09
CA ARG A 267 24.28 2.62 11.70
C ARG A 267 25.39 3.58 11.26
N GLU A 268 26.52 3.60 11.97
CA GLU A 268 27.64 4.51 11.62
C GLU A 268 28.25 4.19 10.27
N VAL A 269 28.38 2.90 9.95
CA VAL A 269 28.86 2.45 8.64
C VAL A 269 27.86 2.80 7.54
N ALA A 270 26.56 2.64 7.81
CA ALA A 270 25.52 3.03 6.87
C ALA A 270 25.54 4.54 6.57
N ILE A 271 25.74 5.40 7.57
CA ILE A 271 25.89 6.85 7.39
C ILE A 271 27.10 7.15 6.49
N LYS A 272 28.28 6.62 6.83
CA LYS A 272 29.50 6.82 6.03
C LYS A 272 29.35 6.33 4.59
N PHE A 273 28.66 5.21 4.40
CA PHE A 273 28.34 4.69 3.06
C PHE A 273 27.48 5.67 2.29
N MET A 274 26.37 6.12 2.88
CA MET A 274 25.46 7.05 2.21
C MET A 274 26.13 8.38 1.85
N ASP A 275 26.92 8.94 2.77
CA ASP A 275 27.65 10.19 2.56
C ASP A 275 28.74 10.09 1.46
N SER A 276 29.22 8.88 1.19
CA SER A 276 30.22 8.62 0.15
C SER A 276 29.65 8.44 -1.25
N LEU A 277 28.33 8.29 -1.38
CA LEU A 277 27.69 8.04 -2.67
C LEU A 277 27.78 9.26 -3.59
N LYS A 278 28.05 9.02 -4.88
CA LYS A 278 28.12 10.05 -5.90
C LYS A 278 26.95 10.04 -6.88
N LEU A 279 26.44 8.84 -7.19
CA LEU A 279 25.34 8.65 -8.14
C LEU A 279 23.97 8.69 -7.45
N ALA A 280 23.84 7.96 -6.35
CA ALA A 280 22.56 7.86 -5.64
C ALA A 280 22.36 9.07 -4.74
N ALA A 281 21.17 9.70 -4.85
CA ALA A 281 20.80 10.84 -4.02
C ALA A 281 20.20 10.36 -2.68
N ILE A 282 20.57 11.02 -1.58
CA ILE A 282 19.93 10.80 -0.28
C ILE A 282 18.63 11.59 -0.25
N VAL A 283 17.51 10.90 -0.41
CA VAL A 283 16.17 11.50 -0.42
C VAL A 283 15.14 10.56 0.20
N THR A 284 14.07 11.11 0.73
CA THR A 284 12.96 10.32 1.29
C THR A 284 11.99 9.80 0.21
N HIS A 285 12.20 10.17 -1.04
CA HIS A 285 11.42 9.70 -2.17
C HIS A 285 11.91 8.35 -2.68
N VAL A 286 11.00 7.53 -3.20
CA VAL A 286 11.28 6.22 -3.84
C VAL A 286 10.56 6.13 -5.18
N ALA A 287 10.99 5.19 -6.02
CA ALA A 287 10.37 4.94 -7.33
C ALA A 287 10.53 6.09 -8.34
N ASP A 288 11.57 6.86 -8.19
CA ASP A 288 12.01 7.88 -9.15
C ASP A 288 12.82 7.25 -10.28
N ALA A 289 12.87 7.89 -11.44
CA ALA A 289 13.76 7.50 -12.54
C ALA A 289 15.24 7.58 -12.16
N ARG A 290 15.60 8.37 -11.15
CA ARG A 290 16.94 8.48 -10.58
C ARG A 290 17.15 7.48 -9.45
N THR A 291 18.40 7.06 -9.24
CA THR A 291 18.76 6.20 -8.09
C THR A 291 18.72 7.00 -6.80
N CYS A 292 17.96 6.50 -5.83
CA CYS A 292 17.79 7.10 -4.51
C CYS A 292 18.20 6.12 -3.41
N VAL A 293 18.64 6.65 -2.28
CA VAL A 293 18.96 5.89 -1.07
C VAL A 293 18.45 6.61 0.15
N LEU A 294 18.00 5.86 1.14
CA LEU A 294 17.64 6.41 2.45
C LEU A 294 17.92 5.38 3.55
N HIS A 295 18.04 5.86 4.78
CA HIS A 295 18.11 5.04 5.98
C HIS A 295 16.74 5.11 6.69
N PRO A 296 15.91 4.05 6.66
CA PRO A 296 14.51 4.13 7.13
C PRO A 296 14.39 4.62 8.57
N ALA A 297 15.17 4.07 9.49
CA ALA A 297 15.15 4.42 10.91
C ALA A 297 15.47 5.91 11.20
N SER A 298 16.28 6.56 10.35
CA SER A 298 16.64 7.97 10.53
C SER A 298 15.73 8.94 9.75
N HIS A 299 14.96 8.46 8.77
CA HIS A 299 14.17 9.29 7.86
C HIS A 299 12.67 8.99 7.93
N THR A 300 12.24 7.91 7.30
CA THR A 300 10.81 7.63 7.09
C THR A 300 10.12 6.94 8.27
N HIS A 301 10.86 6.31 9.16
CA HIS A 301 10.35 5.58 10.33
C HIS A 301 10.91 6.11 11.65
N ARG A 302 11.47 7.33 11.66
CA ARG A 302 12.05 7.96 12.85
C ARG A 302 11.05 8.22 13.99
N GLN A 303 9.75 8.13 13.74
CA GLN A 303 8.69 8.24 14.74
C GLN A 303 8.50 6.96 15.56
N LEU A 304 9.10 5.84 15.12
CA LEU A 304 9.08 4.58 15.85
C LEU A 304 10.15 4.59 16.94
N SER A 305 9.92 3.91 18.06
CA SER A 305 10.94 3.68 19.09
C SER A 305 12.01 2.72 18.60
N ASP A 306 13.19 2.72 19.25
CA ASP A 306 14.28 1.77 18.91
C ASP A 306 13.80 0.31 19.02
N GLU A 307 12.88 0.00 19.95
CA GLU A 307 12.27 -1.34 20.09
C GLU A 307 11.36 -1.71 18.93
N GLN A 308 10.73 -0.73 18.29
CA GLN A 308 9.86 -0.93 17.11
C GLN A 308 10.63 -0.96 15.79
N LEU A 309 11.90 -0.60 15.83
CA LEU A 309 12.81 -0.58 14.66
C LEU A 309 13.64 -1.87 14.53
N ILE A 310 13.60 -2.75 15.53
CA ILE A 310 14.21 -4.07 15.57
C ILE A 310 13.22 -5.11 15.07
#